data_3c6edf79772f767a9e84781a72a0afaf
#
_entry.id   3c6edf79772f767a9e84781a72a0afaf
#
_cell.length_a   1.000
_cell.length_b   1.000
_cell.length_c   1.000
_cell.angle_alpha   90.00
_cell.angle_beta   90.00
_cell.angle_gamma   90.00
#
_symmetry.space_group_name_H-M   'P 1'
#
loop_
_entity.id
_entity.type
_entity.pdbx_description
1 polymer ?
#
loop_
_entity_poly.entity_id
_entity_poly.type
_entity_poly.pdbx_seq_one_letter_code
_entity_poly.pdbx_strand_id
1 'polypeptide(L)'
;MAKITVMIIDEQEFFRAGVRQVLSQQPDFEIIDCDPTQEPLELIEANLPDVALLGSDLASLSGLELGRKIARLYPNTRVIMLSPNPNDEELFEIIRTAAVACLNKKATAEELVSTIRRARNGEYPINESLARPTVAKQVLKQFQDIASIGKGMEAIAAPLTQREAQILNYIAQGNSNKQIAYILDISEQTIKNHVSSILRKLNANDRAHAVALAMRNGWLSAEEKS
;
A
#
# COMPACT_ATOMS: atom_id res chain seq x y z
N MET A 1 31.26 -6.73 -0.04
CA MET A 1 29.80 -6.87 -0.05
C MET A 1 29.20 -5.47 -0.02
N ALA A 2 28.09 -5.22 -0.69
CA ALA A 2 27.39 -3.92 -0.56
C ALA A 2 26.89 -3.79 0.89
N LYS A 3 27.08 -2.60 1.47
CA LYS A 3 26.57 -2.31 2.81
C LYS A 3 25.06 -2.19 2.79
N ILE A 4 24.42 -2.51 3.90
CA ILE A 4 23.00 -2.28 4.13
C ILE A 4 22.84 -0.84 4.64
N THR A 5 22.15 0.00 3.88
CA THR A 5 21.89 1.39 4.27
C THR A 5 20.67 1.43 5.18
N VAL A 6 20.85 1.89 6.42
CA VAL A 6 19.80 1.95 7.45
C VAL A 6 19.57 3.41 7.82
N MET A 7 18.36 3.89 7.63
CA MET A 7 17.93 5.22 8.11
C MET A 7 17.20 5.08 9.43
N ILE A 8 17.59 5.88 10.42
CA ILE A 8 16.97 5.91 11.76
C ILE A 8 16.13 7.18 11.85
N ILE A 9 14.82 7.02 12.04
CA ILE A 9 13.85 8.13 12.14
C ILE A 9 13.14 8.02 13.48
N ASP A 10 13.54 8.82 14.44
CA ASP A 10 12.93 8.87 15.79
C ASP A 10 13.12 10.27 16.37
N GLU A 11 12.19 10.76 17.19
CA GLU A 11 12.32 12.07 17.82
C GLU A 11 13.30 12.08 19.00
N GLN A 12 13.52 10.91 19.62
CA GLN A 12 14.35 10.78 20.80
C GLN A 12 15.82 10.71 20.39
N GLU A 13 16.55 11.83 20.49
CA GLU A 13 17.95 11.95 20.10
C GLU A 13 18.85 10.89 20.78
N PHE A 14 18.68 10.68 22.09
CA PHE A 14 19.48 9.67 22.81
C PHE A 14 19.18 8.26 22.32
N PHE A 15 17.95 7.96 21.96
CA PHE A 15 17.59 6.66 21.38
C PHE A 15 18.23 6.48 20.01
N ARG A 16 18.15 7.48 19.12
CA ARG A 16 18.83 7.46 17.81
C ARG A 16 20.35 7.25 17.99
N ALA A 17 20.97 7.99 18.92
CA ALA A 17 22.41 7.86 19.21
C ALA A 17 22.77 6.45 19.69
N GLY A 18 21.96 5.83 20.56
CA GLY A 18 22.14 4.47 21.02
C GLY A 18 22.02 3.45 19.88
N VAL A 19 20.98 3.54 19.06
CA VAL A 19 20.79 2.69 17.87
C VAL A 19 21.97 2.83 16.92
N ARG A 20 22.37 4.06 16.60
CA ARG A 20 23.54 4.34 15.75
C ARG A 20 24.81 3.70 16.31
N GLN A 21 25.05 3.80 17.62
CA GLN A 21 26.21 3.19 18.26
C GLN A 21 26.22 1.67 18.10
N VAL A 22 25.08 1.01 18.27
CA VAL A 22 24.94 -0.44 18.07
C VAL A 22 25.21 -0.82 16.62
N LEU A 23 24.62 -0.13 15.67
CA LEU A 23 24.73 -0.46 14.26
C LEU A 23 26.12 -0.15 13.70
N SER A 24 26.81 0.91 14.18
CA SER A 24 28.16 1.27 13.74
C SER A 24 29.24 0.23 14.12
N GLN A 25 28.93 -0.66 15.07
CA GLN A 25 29.80 -1.80 15.38
C GLN A 25 29.72 -2.93 14.34
N GLN A 26 28.75 -2.85 13.44
CA GLN A 26 28.56 -3.85 12.39
C GLN A 26 29.21 -3.34 11.09
N PRO A 27 30.17 -4.10 10.49
CA PRO A 27 30.91 -3.64 9.32
C PRO A 27 30.08 -3.59 8.04
N ASP A 28 28.93 -4.25 8.02
CA ASP A 28 28.01 -4.38 6.89
C ASP A 28 26.91 -3.31 6.87
N PHE A 29 26.90 -2.37 7.83
CA PHE A 29 25.88 -1.31 7.86
C PHE A 29 26.46 0.07 7.51
N GLU A 30 25.63 0.86 6.84
CA GLU A 30 25.79 2.30 6.64
C GLU A 30 24.58 3.03 7.23
N ILE A 31 24.80 4.04 8.06
CA ILE A 31 23.78 4.59 8.92
C ILE A 31 23.49 6.05 8.54
N ILE A 32 22.21 6.36 8.36
CA ILE A 32 21.71 7.71 8.17
C ILE A 32 20.85 8.06 9.37
N ASP A 33 21.20 9.14 10.06
CA ASP A 33 20.43 9.68 11.17
C ASP A 33 19.46 10.73 10.65
N CYS A 34 18.18 10.63 11.01
CA CYS A 34 17.14 11.54 10.58
C CYS A 34 16.31 11.98 11.79
N ASP A 35 16.38 13.28 12.10
CA ASP A 35 15.40 13.90 12.97
C ASP A 35 14.09 14.05 12.20
N PRO A 36 12.93 13.65 12.77
CA PRO A 36 11.63 13.74 12.08
C PRO A 36 11.25 15.14 11.61
N THR A 37 11.87 16.18 12.15
CA THR A 37 11.68 17.58 11.72
C THR A 37 12.42 17.95 10.43
N GLN A 38 13.29 17.06 9.93
CA GLN A 38 14.17 17.28 8.76
C GLN A 38 13.59 16.72 7.46
N GLU A 39 12.27 16.75 7.26
CA GLU A 39 11.64 16.25 6.03
C GLU A 39 12.06 14.80 5.68
N PRO A 40 11.66 13.80 6.48
CA PRO A 40 12.14 12.41 6.34
C PRO A 40 11.96 11.82 4.93
N LEU A 41 10.90 12.21 4.21
CA LEU A 41 10.64 11.71 2.86
C LEU A 41 11.67 12.21 1.84
N GLU A 42 12.12 13.46 1.95
CA GLU A 42 13.17 14.02 1.09
C GLU A 42 14.52 13.32 1.33
N LEU A 43 14.83 13.02 2.60
CA LEU A 43 16.04 12.29 2.95
C LEU A 43 15.98 10.84 2.45
N ILE A 44 14.81 10.18 2.49
CA ILE A 44 14.63 8.84 1.91
C ILE A 44 14.81 8.89 0.40
N GLU A 45 14.22 9.87 -0.29
CA GLU A 45 14.36 10.02 -1.74
C GLU A 45 15.82 10.24 -2.16
N ALA A 46 16.54 11.05 -1.41
CA ALA A 46 17.95 11.35 -1.69
C ALA A 46 18.91 10.17 -1.45
N ASN A 47 18.60 9.30 -0.48
CA ASN A 47 19.51 8.25 -0.02
C ASN A 47 19.06 6.83 -0.38
N LEU A 48 17.77 6.62 -0.67
CA LEU A 48 17.16 5.33 -1.00
C LEU A 48 17.60 4.20 -0.04
N PRO A 49 17.37 4.32 1.28
CA PRO A 49 17.86 3.36 2.25
C PRO A 49 17.23 1.98 2.03
N ASP A 50 17.99 0.91 2.32
CA ASP A 50 17.47 -0.46 2.29
C ASP A 50 16.43 -0.67 3.40
N VAL A 51 16.67 -0.07 4.58
CA VAL A 51 15.82 -0.21 5.77
C VAL A 51 15.60 1.16 6.41
N ALA A 52 14.35 1.47 6.76
CA ALA A 52 13.96 2.59 7.59
C ALA A 52 13.51 2.07 8.97
N LEU A 53 14.25 2.42 10.02
CA LEU A 53 13.85 2.24 11.41
C LEU A 53 13.01 3.46 11.80
N LEU A 54 11.74 3.25 12.13
CA LEU A 54 10.78 4.34 12.30
C LEU A 54 10.08 4.25 13.65
N GLY A 55 10.21 5.27 14.48
CA GLY A 55 9.46 5.40 15.72
C GLY A 55 7.95 5.49 15.46
N SER A 56 7.15 4.77 16.24
CA SER A 56 5.69 4.83 16.14
C SER A 56 5.12 6.09 16.78
N ASP A 57 5.81 6.63 17.76
CA ASP A 57 5.42 7.72 18.66
C ASP A 57 6.14 9.04 18.33
N LEU A 58 5.98 9.55 17.12
CA LEU A 58 6.55 10.84 16.72
C LEU A 58 5.58 11.98 17.08
N ALA A 59 6.07 13.05 17.70
CA ALA A 59 5.23 14.17 18.15
C ALA A 59 4.70 15.04 17.00
N SER A 60 5.49 15.22 15.94
CA SER A 60 5.19 16.13 14.83
C SER A 60 4.43 15.48 13.67
N LEU A 61 4.55 14.17 13.52
CA LEU A 61 3.94 13.38 12.44
C LEU A 61 3.66 11.97 12.95
N SER A 62 2.49 11.42 12.65
CA SER A 62 2.21 10.01 13.00
C SER A 62 3.22 9.08 12.32
N GLY A 63 4.01 8.34 13.13
CA GLY A 63 4.95 7.35 12.62
C GLY A 63 4.26 6.31 11.73
N LEU A 64 3.01 5.93 12.06
CA LEU A 64 2.20 5.02 11.25
C LEU A 64 1.87 5.61 9.87
N GLU A 65 1.54 6.90 9.79
CA GLU A 65 1.27 7.57 8.52
C GLU A 65 2.54 7.72 7.67
N LEU A 66 3.65 8.09 8.30
CA LEU A 66 4.95 8.14 7.63
C LEU A 66 5.34 6.76 7.12
N GLY A 67 5.19 5.71 7.91
CA GLY A 67 5.44 4.33 7.50
C GLY A 67 4.62 3.91 6.27
N ARG A 68 3.33 4.25 6.23
CA ARG A 68 2.47 4.00 5.05
C ARG A 68 2.96 4.74 3.82
N LYS A 69 3.37 6.03 3.98
CA LYS A 69 3.91 6.82 2.86
C LYS A 69 5.21 6.22 2.34
N ILE A 70 6.13 5.84 3.23
CA ILE A 70 7.40 5.20 2.85
C ILE A 70 7.14 3.90 2.10
N ALA A 71 6.35 2.98 2.65
CA ALA A 71 6.04 1.70 2.02
C ALA A 71 5.37 1.84 0.64
N ARG A 72 4.56 2.90 0.45
CA ARG A 72 3.88 3.17 -0.82
C ARG A 72 4.78 3.82 -1.87
N LEU A 73 5.58 4.82 -1.46
CA LEU A 73 6.39 5.62 -2.39
C LEU A 73 7.74 4.97 -2.68
N TYR A 74 8.29 4.24 -1.70
CA TYR A 74 9.62 3.63 -1.76
C TYR A 74 9.54 2.13 -1.44
N PRO A 75 8.94 1.29 -2.31
CA PRO A 75 8.65 -0.12 -2.03
C PRO A 75 9.90 -0.98 -1.80
N ASN A 76 11.06 -0.49 -2.20
CA ASN A 76 12.35 -1.16 -1.96
C ASN A 76 12.91 -0.87 -0.55
N THR A 77 12.45 0.21 0.11
CA THR A 77 12.83 0.53 1.49
C THR A 77 11.95 -0.28 2.45
N ARG A 78 12.57 -1.14 3.26
CA ARG A 78 11.88 -1.96 4.25
C ARG A 78 11.64 -1.17 5.52
N VAL A 79 10.39 -1.00 5.91
CA VAL A 79 10.01 -0.26 7.11
C VAL A 79 9.98 -1.21 8.31
N ILE A 80 10.75 -0.89 9.36
CA ILE A 80 10.71 -1.54 10.67
C ILE A 80 10.20 -0.51 11.67
N MET A 81 9.03 -0.78 12.27
CA MET A 81 8.47 0.10 13.29
C MET A 81 9.13 -0.16 14.65
N LEU A 82 9.42 0.92 15.36
CA LEU A 82 9.97 0.90 16.73
C LEU A 82 8.91 1.46 17.67
N SER A 83 8.40 0.62 18.58
CA SER A 83 7.38 1.02 19.55
C SER A 83 7.87 0.83 20.98
N PRO A 84 7.56 1.72 21.92
CA PRO A 84 7.94 1.57 23.31
C PRO A 84 7.27 0.38 24.01
N ASN A 85 6.05 0.02 23.61
CA ASN A 85 5.30 -1.10 24.17
C ASN A 85 4.16 -1.54 23.24
N PRO A 86 4.46 -2.27 22.14
CA PRO A 86 3.45 -2.61 21.14
C PRO A 86 2.39 -3.56 21.73
N ASN A 87 1.17 -3.05 21.90
CA ASN A 87 0.00 -3.85 22.21
C ASN A 87 -0.62 -4.43 20.92
N ASP A 88 -1.65 -5.26 21.06
CA ASP A 88 -2.27 -5.95 19.91
C ASP A 88 -2.95 -4.98 18.95
N GLU A 89 -3.51 -3.87 19.44
CA GLU A 89 -4.13 -2.84 18.61
C GLU A 89 -3.08 -2.07 17.79
N GLU A 90 -1.99 -1.67 18.42
CA GLU A 90 -0.88 -1.02 17.75
C GLU A 90 -0.21 -1.94 16.73
N LEU A 91 0.01 -3.20 17.07
CA LEU A 91 0.54 -4.20 16.13
C LEU A 91 -0.35 -4.36 14.90
N PHE A 92 -1.67 -4.38 15.10
CA PHE A 92 -2.60 -4.43 13.98
C PHE A 92 -2.49 -3.18 13.09
N GLU A 93 -2.41 -1.98 13.66
CA GLU A 93 -2.20 -0.75 12.89
C GLU A 93 -0.84 -0.73 12.18
N ILE A 94 0.22 -1.25 12.80
CA ILE A 94 1.55 -1.40 12.19
C ILE A 94 1.49 -2.36 10.99
N ILE A 95 0.80 -3.50 11.10
CA ILE A 95 0.59 -4.42 9.98
C ILE A 95 -0.07 -3.71 8.78
N ARG A 96 -1.02 -2.82 9.06
CA ARG A 96 -1.71 -2.01 8.03
C ARG A 96 -0.80 -0.98 7.35
N THR A 97 0.35 -0.66 7.91
CA THR A 97 1.33 0.24 7.26
C THR A 97 2.16 -0.47 6.20
N ALA A 98 2.06 -1.79 6.07
CA ALA A 98 2.95 -2.65 5.30
C ALA A 98 4.40 -2.67 5.83
N ALA A 99 4.62 -2.33 7.11
CA ALA A 99 5.89 -2.54 7.78
C ALA A 99 6.25 -4.03 7.81
N VAL A 100 7.52 -4.35 7.63
CA VAL A 100 8.00 -5.74 7.57
C VAL A 100 8.32 -6.31 8.95
N ALA A 101 8.51 -5.43 9.94
CA ALA A 101 8.77 -5.80 11.34
C ALA A 101 8.26 -4.73 12.30
N CYS A 102 8.01 -5.15 13.54
CA CYS A 102 7.83 -4.28 14.69
C CYS A 102 8.77 -4.75 15.80
N LEU A 103 9.57 -3.84 16.35
CA LEU A 103 10.43 -4.08 17.48
C LEU A 103 10.04 -3.20 18.66
N ASN A 104 10.17 -3.76 19.86
CA ASN A 104 10.10 -2.96 21.07
C ASN A 104 11.36 -2.07 21.17
N LYS A 105 11.23 -0.79 21.56
CA LYS A 105 12.40 0.09 21.82
C LYS A 105 13.34 -0.43 22.91
N LYS A 106 12.89 -1.44 23.69
CA LYS A 106 13.71 -2.18 24.67
C LYS A 106 14.33 -3.45 24.11
N ALA A 107 14.19 -3.72 22.79
CA ALA A 107 14.81 -4.87 22.14
C ALA A 107 16.34 -4.86 22.33
N THR A 108 16.93 -6.04 22.35
CA THR A 108 18.39 -6.17 22.46
C THR A 108 19.08 -5.72 21.17
N ALA A 109 20.37 -5.40 21.26
CA ALA A 109 21.19 -5.09 20.09
C ALA A 109 21.18 -6.23 19.05
N GLU A 110 21.20 -7.48 19.53
CA GLU A 110 21.18 -8.68 18.68
C GLU A 110 19.85 -8.83 17.94
N GLU A 111 18.72 -8.60 18.62
CA GLU A 111 17.39 -8.61 17.99
C GLU A 111 17.27 -7.53 16.91
N LEU A 112 17.73 -6.31 17.19
CA LEU A 112 17.73 -5.21 16.24
C LEU A 112 18.54 -5.57 14.97
N VAL A 113 19.78 -5.97 15.13
CA VAL A 113 20.70 -6.34 14.04
C VAL A 113 20.13 -7.51 13.23
N SER A 114 19.65 -8.56 13.89
CA SER A 114 19.05 -9.72 13.26
C SER A 114 17.81 -9.33 12.44
N THR A 115 16.93 -8.52 13.02
CA THR A 115 15.69 -8.08 12.33
C THR A 115 15.99 -7.24 11.09
N ILE A 116 16.97 -6.33 11.15
CA ILE A 116 17.39 -5.54 9.99
C ILE A 116 17.90 -6.46 8.86
N ARG A 117 18.75 -7.43 9.17
CA ARG A 117 19.27 -8.37 8.17
C ARG A 117 18.16 -9.23 7.56
N ARG A 118 17.24 -9.75 8.37
CA ARG A 118 16.07 -10.50 7.91
C ARG A 118 15.18 -9.66 6.98
N ALA A 119 14.88 -8.44 7.38
CA ALA A 119 14.10 -7.50 6.57
C ALA A 119 14.77 -7.21 5.23
N ARG A 120 16.09 -6.96 5.22
CA ARG A 120 16.87 -6.74 3.99
C ARG A 120 16.86 -7.96 3.07
N ASN A 121 16.85 -9.17 3.62
CA ASN A 121 16.78 -10.43 2.88
C ASN A 121 15.37 -10.75 2.35
N GLY A 122 14.39 -9.86 2.57
CA GLY A 122 13.01 -10.03 2.08
C GLY A 122 12.12 -10.83 3.01
N GLU A 123 12.55 -11.11 4.25
CA GLU A 123 11.69 -11.71 5.26
C GLU A 123 10.71 -10.67 5.84
N TYR A 124 9.65 -11.18 6.44
CA TYR A 124 8.61 -10.39 7.10
C TYR A 124 8.46 -10.82 8.56
N PRO A 125 9.38 -10.40 9.46
CA PRO A 125 9.34 -10.79 10.88
C PRO A 125 8.03 -10.43 11.57
N ILE A 126 7.30 -9.42 11.06
CA ILE A 126 5.98 -9.02 11.59
C ILE A 126 4.96 -10.16 11.56
N ASN A 127 5.13 -11.14 10.68
CA ASN A 127 4.25 -12.31 10.61
C ASN A 127 4.23 -13.12 11.92
N GLU A 128 5.28 -13.03 12.74
CA GLU A 128 5.32 -13.65 14.06
C GLU A 128 4.25 -13.07 15.00
N SER A 129 3.84 -11.81 14.77
CA SER A 129 2.77 -11.16 15.52
C SER A 129 1.39 -11.79 15.22
N LEU A 130 1.23 -12.48 14.09
CA LEU A 130 0.01 -13.23 13.75
C LEU A 130 -0.19 -14.46 14.62
N ALA A 131 0.83 -14.92 15.35
CA ALA A 131 0.68 -15.95 16.38
C ALA A 131 -0.15 -15.47 17.58
N ARG A 132 -0.35 -14.15 17.73
CA ARG A 132 -1.24 -13.57 18.74
C ARG A 132 -2.70 -13.67 18.26
N PRO A 133 -3.60 -14.37 19.00
CA PRO A 133 -4.96 -14.64 18.54
C PRO A 133 -5.78 -13.38 18.25
N THR A 134 -5.57 -12.32 19.05
CA THR A 134 -6.27 -11.03 18.88
C THR A 134 -5.87 -10.35 17.58
N VAL A 135 -4.56 -10.28 17.29
CA VAL A 135 -4.02 -9.68 16.07
C VAL A 135 -4.50 -10.46 14.85
N ALA A 136 -4.38 -11.79 14.88
CA ALA A 136 -4.86 -12.66 13.80
C ALA A 136 -6.35 -12.46 13.52
N LYS A 137 -7.18 -12.38 14.58
CA LYS A 137 -8.62 -12.14 14.45
C LYS A 137 -8.94 -10.78 13.82
N GLN A 138 -8.22 -9.73 14.21
CA GLN A 138 -8.40 -8.40 13.63
C GLN A 138 -8.02 -8.37 12.15
N VAL A 139 -6.89 -8.99 11.78
CA VAL A 139 -6.45 -9.12 10.38
C VAL A 139 -7.48 -9.91 9.57
N LEU A 140 -7.95 -11.07 10.05
CA LEU A 140 -8.97 -11.85 9.38
C LEU A 140 -10.28 -11.08 9.22
N LYS A 141 -10.71 -10.34 10.26
CA LYS A 141 -11.90 -9.49 10.19
C LYS A 141 -11.75 -8.44 9.09
N GLN A 142 -10.60 -7.77 9.02
CA GLN A 142 -10.35 -6.78 7.96
C GLN A 142 -10.40 -7.40 6.56
N PHE A 143 -9.86 -8.61 6.37
CA PHE A 143 -10.00 -9.34 5.09
C PHE A 143 -11.46 -9.69 4.79
N GLN A 144 -12.25 -10.09 5.80
CA GLN A 144 -13.67 -10.35 5.63
C GLN A 144 -14.45 -9.08 5.29
N ASP A 145 -14.12 -7.95 5.94
CA ASP A 145 -14.73 -6.65 5.65
C ASP A 145 -14.39 -6.20 4.22
N ILE A 146 -13.14 -6.33 3.79
CA ILE A 146 -12.72 -6.06 2.40
C ILE A 146 -13.41 -7.04 1.43
N ALA A 147 -13.49 -8.32 1.76
CA ALA A 147 -14.16 -9.33 0.94
C ALA A 147 -15.68 -9.12 0.90
N SER A 148 -16.29 -8.64 1.99
CA SER A 148 -17.71 -8.30 2.04
C SER A 148 -17.98 -6.98 1.32
N ILE A 149 -17.05 -6.02 1.38
CA ILE A 149 -17.04 -4.83 0.51
C ILE A 149 -16.85 -5.27 -0.95
N GLY A 150 -15.96 -6.23 -1.23
CA GLY A 150 -15.80 -6.86 -2.55
C GLY A 150 -17.06 -7.59 -3.01
N LYS A 151 -17.76 -8.29 -2.13
CA LYS A 151 -19.09 -8.89 -2.41
C LYS A 151 -20.21 -7.86 -2.45
N GLY A 152 -20.08 -6.75 -1.73
CA GLY A 152 -20.93 -5.57 -1.84
C GLY A 152 -20.51 -4.67 -3.00
N MET A 153 -19.29 -4.83 -3.55
CA MET A 153 -18.81 -4.20 -4.79
C MET A 153 -19.20 -4.99 -6.05
N GLU A 154 -19.73 -6.20 -5.94
CA GLU A 154 -20.66 -6.73 -6.96
C GLU A 154 -21.98 -5.94 -6.98
N ALA A 155 -22.25 -5.14 -5.91
CA ALA A 155 -23.38 -4.20 -5.80
C ALA A 155 -22.96 -2.72 -5.64
N ILE A 156 -21.69 -2.40 -5.40
CA ILE A 156 -21.12 -1.07 -5.67
C ILE A 156 -20.63 -1.16 -7.11
N ALA A 157 -21.61 -0.94 -7.97
CA ALA A 157 -21.49 -0.66 -9.35
C ALA A 157 -20.12 -0.03 -9.66
N ALA A 158 -19.55 -0.45 -10.78
CA ALA A 158 -18.65 0.38 -11.54
C ALA A 158 -19.09 1.84 -11.30
N PRO A 159 -18.18 2.83 -11.19
CA PRO A 159 -18.58 4.23 -11.01
C PRO A 159 -19.43 4.73 -12.18
N LEU A 160 -20.04 3.79 -12.87
CA LEU A 160 -20.87 3.90 -14.05
C LEU A 160 -22.34 3.74 -13.68
N THR A 161 -23.18 4.57 -14.25
CA THR A 161 -24.63 4.36 -14.22
C THR A 161 -25.01 3.09 -15.00
N GLN A 162 -26.21 2.54 -14.78
CA GLN A 162 -26.70 1.38 -15.55
C GLN A 162 -26.59 1.61 -17.06
N ARG A 163 -26.85 2.83 -17.53
CA ARG A 163 -26.76 3.19 -18.95
C ARG A 163 -25.32 3.18 -19.45
N GLU A 164 -24.38 3.70 -18.66
CA GLU A 164 -22.95 3.69 -18.99
C GLU A 164 -22.40 2.26 -18.98
N ALA A 165 -22.79 1.43 -18.02
CA ALA A 165 -22.41 0.01 -17.97
C ALA A 165 -22.93 -0.75 -19.21
N GLN A 166 -24.18 -0.52 -19.61
CA GLN A 166 -24.76 -1.10 -20.81
C GLN A 166 -24.00 -0.68 -22.07
N ILE A 167 -23.65 0.60 -22.19
CA ILE A 167 -22.86 1.12 -23.32
C ILE A 167 -21.46 0.52 -23.33
N LEU A 168 -20.79 0.39 -22.16
CA LEU A 168 -19.48 -0.22 -22.06
C LEU A 168 -19.49 -1.70 -22.45
N ASN A 169 -20.57 -2.42 -22.15
CA ASN A 169 -20.77 -3.80 -22.58
C ASN A 169 -20.84 -3.93 -24.11
N TYR A 170 -21.61 -3.07 -24.79
CA TYR A 170 -21.62 -3.03 -26.24
C TYR A 170 -20.27 -2.66 -26.85
N ILE A 171 -19.51 -1.77 -26.18
CA ILE A 171 -18.14 -1.43 -26.61
C ILE A 171 -17.24 -2.68 -26.51
N ALA A 172 -17.34 -3.45 -25.44
CA ALA A 172 -16.58 -4.69 -25.24
C ALA A 172 -16.92 -5.75 -26.30
N GLN A 173 -18.17 -5.78 -26.79
CA GLN A 173 -18.62 -6.62 -27.91
C GLN A 173 -18.14 -6.12 -29.30
N GLY A 174 -17.40 -5.00 -29.34
CA GLY A 174 -16.85 -4.46 -30.59
C GLY A 174 -17.77 -3.50 -31.37
N ASN A 175 -18.93 -3.13 -30.81
CA ASN A 175 -19.86 -2.24 -31.49
C ASN A 175 -19.33 -0.80 -31.58
N SER A 176 -19.50 -0.18 -32.74
CA SER A 176 -19.24 1.25 -32.97
C SER A 176 -20.31 2.15 -32.31
N ASN A 177 -19.98 3.44 -32.09
CA ASN A 177 -20.95 4.40 -31.53
C ASN A 177 -22.25 4.48 -32.34
N LYS A 178 -22.16 4.36 -33.67
CA LYS A 178 -23.31 4.34 -34.58
C LYS A 178 -24.19 3.10 -34.36
N GLN A 179 -23.59 1.93 -34.18
CA GLN A 179 -24.29 0.68 -33.89
C GLN A 179 -24.95 0.72 -32.52
N ILE A 180 -24.24 1.22 -31.50
CA ILE A 180 -24.79 1.37 -30.14
C ILE A 180 -25.93 2.36 -30.13
N ALA A 181 -25.81 3.47 -30.85
CA ALA A 181 -26.86 4.46 -31.01
C ALA A 181 -28.14 3.86 -31.62
N TYR A 182 -27.97 3.03 -32.65
CA TYR A 182 -29.07 2.31 -33.28
C TYR A 182 -29.73 1.29 -32.33
N ILE A 183 -28.93 0.48 -31.64
CA ILE A 183 -29.42 -0.54 -30.68
C ILE A 183 -30.18 0.10 -29.51
N LEU A 184 -29.74 1.26 -29.06
CA LEU A 184 -30.27 1.92 -27.86
C LEU A 184 -31.31 3.02 -28.19
N ASP A 185 -31.61 3.20 -29.47
CA ASP A 185 -32.56 4.22 -30.01
C ASP A 185 -32.30 5.65 -29.51
N ILE A 186 -31.01 6.05 -29.57
CA ILE A 186 -30.56 7.40 -29.20
C ILE A 186 -29.57 7.95 -30.23
N SER A 187 -29.27 9.25 -30.17
CA SER A 187 -28.34 9.87 -31.12
C SER A 187 -26.89 9.38 -30.90
N GLU A 188 -26.11 9.30 -32.00
CA GLU A 188 -24.69 9.00 -31.93
C GLU A 188 -23.92 10.01 -31.05
N GLN A 189 -24.37 11.28 -31.04
CA GLN A 189 -23.79 12.31 -30.19
C GLN A 189 -24.01 12.00 -28.70
N THR A 190 -25.16 11.45 -28.34
CA THR A 190 -25.48 11.02 -26.99
C THR A 190 -24.56 9.88 -26.57
N ILE A 191 -24.29 8.91 -27.45
CA ILE A 191 -23.32 7.84 -27.20
C ILE A 191 -21.88 8.40 -26.97
N LYS A 192 -21.44 9.35 -27.82
CA LYS A 192 -20.13 10.01 -27.65
C LYS A 192 -20.00 10.68 -26.28
N ASN A 193 -21.06 11.34 -25.81
CA ASN A 193 -21.10 11.96 -24.49
C ASN A 193 -20.98 10.91 -23.36
N HIS A 194 -21.72 9.79 -23.48
CA HIS A 194 -21.60 8.68 -22.51
C HIS A 194 -20.22 8.05 -22.52
N VAL A 195 -19.63 7.80 -23.70
CA VAL A 195 -18.27 7.26 -23.81
C VAL A 195 -17.25 8.18 -23.13
N SER A 196 -17.32 9.50 -23.36
CA SER A 196 -16.46 10.47 -22.69
C SER A 196 -16.65 10.46 -21.18
N SER A 197 -17.88 10.32 -20.70
CA SER A 197 -18.17 10.18 -19.27
C SER A 197 -17.60 8.88 -18.69
N ILE A 198 -17.73 7.76 -19.39
CA ILE A 198 -17.15 6.46 -19.01
C ILE A 198 -15.64 6.55 -18.90
N LEU A 199 -14.95 7.09 -19.92
CA LEU A 199 -13.50 7.25 -19.91
C LEU A 199 -13.02 8.06 -18.71
N ARG A 200 -13.69 9.18 -18.43
CA ARG A 200 -13.38 10.04 -17.28
C ARG A 200 -13.62 9.32 -15.96
N LYS A 201 -14.74 8.62 -15.78
CA LYS A 201 -15.09 7.90 -14.55
C LYS A 201 -14.16 6.73 -14.25
N LEU A 202 -13.70 6.03 -15.30
CA LEU A 202 -12.77 4.91 -15.19
C LEU A 202 -11.31 5.34 -15.22
N ASN A 203 -11.02 6.64 -15.39
CA ASN A 203 -9.67 7.16 -15.62
C ASN A 203 -8.94 6.39 -16.74
N ALA A 204 -9.66 6.13 -17.84
CA ALA A 204 -9.17 5.39 -18.99
C ALA A 204 -8.71 6.34 -20.10
N ASN A 205 -7.60 6.04 -20.77
CA ASN A 205 -7.03 6.86 -21.82
C ASN A 205 -7.81 6.75 -23.14
N ASP A 206 -8.39 5.56 -23.39
CA ASP A 206 -9.15 5.26 -24.59
C ASP A 206 -10.21 4.17 -24.32
N ARG A 207 -11.01 3.84 -25.35
CA ARG A 207 -12.08 2.84 -25.25
C ARG A 207 -11.56 1.42 -24.96
N ALA A 208 -10.41 1.05 -25.51
CA ALA A 208 -9.82 -0.28 -25.29
C ALA A 208 -9.31 -0.40 -23.85
N HIS A 209 -8.69 0.66 -23.34
CA HIS A 209 -8.27 0.73 -21.94
C HIS A 209 -9.47 0.68 -20.97
N ALA A 210 -10.59 1.34 -21.30
CA ALA A 210 -11.83 1.26 -20.49
C ALA A 210 -12.37 -0.18 -20.41
N VAL A 211 -12.39 -0.90 -21.53
CA VAL A 211 -12.81 -2.32 -21.58
C VAL A 211 -11.86 -3.20 -20.77
N ALA A 212 -10.54 -3.02 -20.93
CA ALA A 212 -9.53 -3.79 -20.19
C ALA A 212 -9.65 -3.58 -18.66
N LEU A 213 -9.88 -2.33 -18.23
CA LEU A 213 -10.14 -2.00 -16.81
C LEU A 213 -11.41 -2.66 -16.31
N ALA A 214 -12.48 -2.62 -17.07
CA ALA A 214 -13.77 -3.19 -16.71
C ALA A 214 -13.70 -4.74 -16.60
N MET A 215 -13.01 -5.41 -17.51
CA MET A 215 -12.76 -6.84 -17.44
C MET A 215 -11.90 -7.21 -16.22
N ARG A 216 -10.82 -6.48 -15.98
CA ARG A 216 -9.92 -6.70 -14.83
C ARG A 216 -10.63 -6.56 -13.47
N ASN A 217 -11.60 -5.64 -13.39
CA ASN A 217 -12.36 -5.39 -12.17
C ASN A 217 -13.68 -6.18 -12.09
N GLY A 218 -13.96 -7.10 -13.03
CA GLY A 218 -15.15 -7.93 -13.04
C GLY A 218 -16.46 -7.17 -13.31
N TRP A 219 -16.39 -5.95 -13.88
CA TRP A 219 -17.59 -5.14 -14.23
C TRP A 219 -18.23 -5.53 -15.56
N LEU A 220 -17.56 -6.35 -16.34
CA LEU A 220 -18.06 -6.96 -17.57
C LEU A 220 -18.00 -8.48 -17.37
N SER A 221 -19.14 -9.14 -17.47
CA SER A 221 -19.20 -10.59 -17.58
C SER A 221 -18.74 -11.00 -18.97
N ALA A 222 -17.84 -11.95 -19.07
CA ALA A 222 -17.62 -12.66 -20.32
C ALA A 222 -18.86 -13.54 -20.56
N GLU A 223 -19.85 -13.02 -21.26
CA GLU A 223 -20.92 -13.88 -21.78
C GLU A 223 -20.29 -14.80 -22.84
N GLU A 224 -20.28 -16.09 -22.50
CA GLU A 224 -20.02 -17.15 -23.48
C GLU A 224 -21.05 -17.01 -24.63
N LYS A 225 -20.53 -16.88 -25.82
CA LYS A 225 -21.36 -17.01 -27.04
C LYS A 225 -21.90 -18.44 -27.08
N SER A 226 -23.20 -18.59 -26.86
CA SER A 226 -23.95 -19.74 -27.37
C SER A 226 -24.35 -19.49 -28.80
#